data_1e6e07bd3d6c5f4120399be33f453a41
#
_entry.id   1e6e07bd3d6c5f4120399be33f453a41
#
_cell.length_a   1.000
_cell.length_b   1.000
_cell.length_c   1.000
_cell.angle_alpha   90.00
_cell.angle_beta   90.00
_cell.angle_gamma   90.00
#
_symmetry.space_group_name_H-M   'P 1'
#
loop_
_entity.id
_entity.type
_entity.pdbx_description
1 polymer ?
#
loop_
_entity_poly.entity_id
_entity_poly.type
_entity_poly.pdbx_seq_one_letter_code
_entity_poly.pdbx_strand_id
1 'polypeptide(L)'
;MISPLLCVAMAVYFEARGEQQIAGLIAISEVIENRVQDSRFPDDHCSVVKQGRYWGGHPIKHQCQFTFYCDRKPETVRDHESWRTALLVASKALNGEFVPVTNGATHYHSKSVNPYWSHSGELTQAIGSHLFYKL
;
A
#
# COMPACT_ATOMS: atom_id res chain seq x y z
N MET A 1 13.06 -14.43 -7.25
CA MET A 1 12.90 -13.19 -6.46
C MET A 1 11.96 -12.25 -7.20
N ILE A 2 10.97 -11.72 -6.52
CA ILE A 2 10.02 -10.77 -7.10
C ILE A 2 10.63 -9.35 -7.11
N SER A 3 10.41 -8.62 -8.19
CA SER A 3 10.97 -7.27 -8.36
C SER A 3 10.22 -6.22 -7.53
N PRO A 4 10.85 -5.08 -7.20
CA PRO A 4 10.15 -3.95 -6.56
C PRO A 4 8.92 -3.51 -7.34
N LEU A 5 8.99 -3.47 -8.67
CA LEU A 5 7.86 -3.11 -9.52
C LEU A 5 6.66 -4.02 -9.27
N LEU A 6 6.87 -5.34 -9.25
CA LEU A 6 5.78 -6.29 -9.02
C LEU A 6 5.24 -6.18 -7.60
N CYS A 7 6.09 -6.01 -6.59
CA CYS A 7 5.64 -5.86 -5.21
C CYS A 7 4.74 -4.63 -5.05
N VAL A 8 5.15 -3.48 -5.58
CA VAL A 8 4.34 -2.25 -5.50
C VAL A 8 3.06 -2.40 -6.33
N ALA A 9 3.16 -2.95 -7.54
CA ALA A 9 1.99 -3.12 -8.41
C ALA A 9 0.96 -4.05 -7.77
N MET A 10 1.38 -5.13 -7.13
CA MET A 10 0.48 -6.04 -6.42
C MET A 10 -0.21 -5.35 -5.25
N ALA A 11 0.54 -4.58 -4.46
CA ALA A 11 -0.04 -3.83 -3.35
C ALA A 11 -1.09 -2.83 -3.86
N VAL A 12 -0.75 -2.04 -4.87
CA VAL A 12 -1.68 -1.07 -5.46
C VAL A 12 -2.92 -1.77 -6.00
N TYR A 13 -2.74 -2.86 -6.74
CA TYR A 13 -3.85 -3.59 -7.35
C TYR A 13 -4.82 -4.14 -6.29
N PHE A 14 -4.29 -4.86 -5.30
CA PHE A 14 -5.15 -5.53 -4.32
C PHE A 14 -5.70 -4.60 -3.25
N GLU A 15 -4.93 -3.60 -2.81
CA GLU A 15 -5.38 -2.65 -1.80
C GLU A 15 -6.35 -1.61 -2.36
N ALA A 16 -6.25 -1.32 -3.65
CA ALA A 16 -7.11 -0.33 -4.30
C ALA A 16 -8.36 -0.95 -4.92
N ARG A 17 -8.70 -2.18 -4.59
CA ARG A 17 -9.94 -2.80 -5.09
C ARG A 17 -11.14 -1.95 -4.73
N GLY A 18 -11.94 -1.63 -5.75
CA GLY A 18 -13.07 -0.75 -5.58
C GLY A 18 -12.75 0.73 -5.61
N GLU A 19 -11.46 1.09 -5.56
CA GLU A 19 -11.06 2.48 -5.75
C GLU A 19 -11.05 2.80 -7.24
N GLN A 20 -11.88 3.75 -7.65
CA GLN A 20 -12.01 4.10 -9.06
C GLN A 20 -11.19 5.32 -9.45
N GLN A 21 -10.67 6.06 -8.48
CA GLN A 21 -9.90 7.26 -8.75
C GLN A 21 -8.42 6.94 -8.81
N ILE A 22 -7.76 7.37 -9.88
CA ILE A 22 -6.32 7.19 -10.04
C ILE A 22 -5.54 7.85 -8.90
N ALA A 23 -6.05 8.95 -8.35
CA ALA A 23 -5.43 9.62 -7.21
C ALA A 23 -5.29 8.70 -5.99
N GLY A 24 -6.28 7.82 -5.77
CA GLY A 24 -6.22 6.84 -4.69
C GLY A 24 -5.12 5.81 -4.90
N LEU A 25 -4.94 5.35 -6.13
CA LEU A 25 -3.87 4.41 -6.46
C LEU A 25 -2.49 5.05 -6.27
N ILE A 26 -2.33 6.29 -6.73
CA ILE A 26 -1.09 7.04 -6.55
C ILE A 26 -0.79 7.24 -5.07
N ALA A 27 -1.81 7.58 -4.27
CA ALA A 27 -1.65 7.79 -2.84
C ALA A 27 -1.18 6.52 -2.12
N ILE A 28 -1.72 5.35 -2.46
CA ILE A 28 -1.27 4.07 -1.88
C ILE A 28 0.20 3.81 -2.24
N SER A 29 0.59 4.03 -3.49
CA SER A 29 1.99 3.86 -3.89
C SER A 29 2.90 4.83 -3.13
N GLU A 30 2.44 6.04 -2.86
CA GLU A 30 3.20 7.03 -2.10
C GLU A 30 3.43 6.60 -0.64
N VAL A 31 2.45 5.99 -0.01
CA VAL A 31 2.62 5.45 1.36
C VAL A 31 3.76 4.43 1.38
N ILE A 32 3.82 3.56 0.39
CA ILE A 32 4.93 2.58 0.29
C ILE A 32 6.26 3.32 0.15
N GLU A 33 6.35 4.31 -0.73
CA GLU A 33 7.56 5.10 -0.91
C GLU A 33 7.95 5.85 0.37
N ASN A 34 6.99 6.43 1.06
CA ASN A 34 7.25 7.15 2.31
C ASN A 34 7.80 6.21 3.38
N ARG A 35 7.30 4.97 3.45
CA ARG A 35 7.82 3.97 4.38
C ARG A 35 9.25 3.57 4.03
N VAL A 36 9.55 3.35 2.76
CA VAL A 36 10.91 3.02 2.32
C VAL A 36 11.91 4.11 2.75
N GLN A 37 11.50 5.37 2.72
CA GLN A 37 12.34 6.51 3.11
C GLN A 37 12.38 6.76 4.62
N ASP A 38 11.52 6.12 5.40
CA ASP A 38 11.41 6.30 6.84
C ASP A 38 12.17 5.21 7.57
N SER A 39 13.13 5.60 8.43
CA SER A 39 14.00 4.65 9.13
C SER A 39 13.27 3.68 10.07
N ARG A 40 12.00 3.94 10.38
CA ARG A 40 11.18 3.04 11.22
C ARG A 40 10.65 1.83 10.45
N PHE A 41 10.78 1.81 9.12
CA PHE A 41 10.27 0.76 8.24
C PHE A 41 11.41 0.11 7.48
N PRO A 42 11.17 -1.06 6.85
CA PRO A 42 12.14 -1.65 5.95
C PRO A 42 12.55 -0.68 4.84
N ASP A 43 13.77 -0.81 4.35
CA ASP A 43 14.33 0.11 3.37
C ASP A 43 14.20 -0.34 1.91
N ASP A 44 13.40 -1.37 1.67
CA ASP A 44 13.08 -1.81 0.31
C ASP A 44 11.57 -2.06 0.14
N HIS A 45 11.09 -1.91 -1.08
CA HIS A 45 9.68 -1.94 -1.41
C HIS A 45 9.02 -3.27 -1.09
N CYS A 46 9.65 -4.38 -1.46
CA CYS A 46 9.07 -5.69 -1.22
C CYS A 46 8.96 -6.01 0.26
N SER A 47 9.97 -5.63 1.05
CA SER A 47 9.92 -5.83 2.50
C SER A 47 8.84 -4.97 3.16
N VAL A 48 8.62 -3.75 2.68
CA VAL A 48 7.51 -2.91 3.15
C VAL A 48 6.17 -3.56 2.84
N VAL A 49 5.98 -4.05 1.61
CA VAL A 49 4.72 -4.70 1.20
C VAL A 49 4.46 -5.98 2.00
N LYS A 50 5.50 -6.69 2.39
CA LYS A 50 5.40 -7.96 3.13
C LYS A 50 5.44 -7.82 4.65
N GLN A 51 5.43 -6.59 5.18
CA GLN A 51 5.46 -6.38 6.62
C GLN A 51 4.29 -7.03 7.33
N GLY A 52 4.53 -7.55 8.54
CA GLY A 52 3.51 -8.16 9.35
C GLY A 52 4.12 -9.04 10.43
N ARG A 53 3.29 -9.85 11.05
CA ARG A 53 3.72 -10.82 12.04
C ARG A 53 3.93 -12.18 11.37
N TYR A 54 5.02 -12.84 11.75
CA TYR A 54 5.44 -14.12 11.18
C TYR A 54 5.60 -15.16 12.28
N TRP A 55 5.37 -16.41 11.90
CA TRP A 55 5.63 -17.57 12.76
C TRP A 55 6.27 -18.66 11.90
N GLY A 56 7.44 -19.15 12.35
CA GLY A 56 8.14 -20.20 11.62
C GLY A 56 8.51 -19.83 10.19
N GLY A 57 8.77 -18.55 9.92
CA GLY A 57 9.12 -18.06 8.59
C GLY A 57 7.91 -17.80 7.68
N HIS A 58 6.69 -17.99 8.18
CA HIS A 58 5.47 -17.77 7.42
C HIS A 58 4.64 -16.63 8.00
N PRO A 59 4.00 -15.81 7.14
CA PRO A 59 3.14 -14.74 7.64
C PRO A 59 1.91 -15.31 8.34
N ILE A 60 1.53 -14.70 9.46
CA ILE A 60 0.33 -15.09 10.21
C ILE A 60 -0.89 -14.52 9.51
N LYS A 61 -1.91 -15.36 9.29
CA LYS A 61 -3.14 -14.95 8.59
C LYS A 61 -3.73 -13.70 9.20
N HIS A 62 -4.06 -12.72 8.36
CA HIS A 62 -4.68 -11.43 8.70
C HIS A 62 -3.84 -10.52 9.59
N GLN A 63 -2.55 -10.79 9.75
CA GLN A 63 -1.66 -9.95 10.57
C GLN A 63 -0.58 -9.25 9.76
N CYS A 64 -0.88 -8.93 8.51
CA CYS A 64 0.01 -8.18 7.64
C CYS A 64 -0.46 -6.74 7.48
N GLN A 65 0.49 -5.83 7.26
CA GLN A 65 0.18 -4.42 6.99
C GLN A 65 -0.67 -4.27 5.73
N PHE A 66 -0.33 -5.03 4.68
CA PHE A 66 -1.12 -5.13 3.46
C PHE A 66 -1.87 -6.45 3.52
N THR A 67 -3.18 -6.38 3.72
CA THR A 67 -4.00 -7.55 4.06
C THR A 67 -3.97 -8.63 2.98
N PHE A 68 -3.87 -8.26 1.70
CA PHE A 68 -3.86 -9.24 0.61
C PHE A 68 -2.71 -10.24 0.75
N TYR A 69 -1.60 -9.82 1.32
CA TYR A 69 -0.39 -10.63 1.39
C TYR A 69 -0.58 -11.88 2.25
N CYS A 70 -1.42 -11.82 3.28
CA CYS A 70 -1.62 -12.96 4.18
C CYS A 70 -3.09 -13.23 4.52
N ASP A 71 -4.01 -12.95 3.60
CA ASP A 71 -5.42 -13.28 3.78
C ASP A 71 -5.74 -14.73 3.41
N ARG A 72 -4.73 -15.49 2.95
CA ARG A 72 -4.84 -16.89 2.52
C ARG A 72 -5.71 -17.06 1.28
N LYS A 73 -5.99 -15.99 0.55
CA LYS A 73 -6.69 -16.02 -0.74
C LYS A 73 -5.69 -16.01 -1.88
N PRO A 74 -6.01 -16.60 -3.03
CA PRO A 74 -5.12 -16.54 -4.19
C PRO A 74 -4.86 -15.09 -4.62
N GLU A 75 -3.60 -14.77 -4.89
CA GLU A 75 -3.19 -13.46 -5.41
C GLU A 75 -3.29 -13.48 -6.93
N THR A 76 -4.48 -13.78 -7.43
CA THR A 76 -4.74 -13.91 -8.85
C THR A 76 -5.26 -12.60 -9.42
N VAL A 77 -4.60 -12.10 -10.45
CA VAL A 77 -5.06 -10.92 -11.18
C VAL A 77 -6.20 -11.35 -12.10
N ARG A 78 -7.38 -10.79 -11.87
CA ARG A 78 -8.58 -11.09 -12.66
C ARG A 78 -8.98 -9.96 -13.58
N ASP A 79 -8.69 -8.73 -13.20
CA ASP A 79 -8.96 -7.53 -14.00
C ASP A 79 -7.65 -7.04 -14.62
N HIS A 80 -7.43 -7.39 -15.87
CA HIS A 80 -6.18 -7.06 -16.56
C HIS A 80 -6.03 -5.57 -16.84
N GLU A 81 -7.12 -4.84 -16.99
CA GLU A 81 -7.07 -3.40 -17.17
C GLU A 81 -6.62 -2.69 -15.90
N SER A 82 -7.20 -3.05 -14.77
CA SER A 82 -6.78 -2.53 -13.45
C SER A 82 -5.35 -2.92 -13.13
N TRP A 83 -4.91 -4.11 -13.55
CA TRP A 83 -3.53 -4.54 -13.37
C TRP A 83 -2.55 -3.69 -14.19
N ARG A 84 -2.90 -3.37 -15.43
CA ARG A 84 -2.07 -2.48 -16.26
C ARG A 84 -1.95 -1.10 -15.62
N THR A 85 -3.04 -0.57 -15.07
CA THR A 85 -3.02 0.71 -14.37
C THR A 85 -2.13 0.62 -13.13
N ALA A 86 -2.23 -0.45 -12.35
CA ALA A 86 -1.38 -0.66 -11.18
C ALA A 86 0.09 -0.74 -11.56
N LEU A 87 0.43 -1.44 -12.64
CA LEU A 87 1.81 -1.50 -13.14
C LEU A 87 2.32 -0.12 -13.56
N LEU A 88 1.50 0.66 -14.23
CA LEU A 88 1.88 2.01 -14.66
C LEU A 88 2.11 2.91 -13.44
N VAL A 89 1.21 2.89 -12.47
CA VAL A 89 1.34 3.66 -11.23
C VAL A 89 2.61 3.25 -10.49
N ALA A 90 2.84 1.95 -10.32
CA ALA A 90 4.02 1.43 -9.65
C ALA A 90 5.32 1.88 -10.34
N SER A 91 5.36 1.78 -11.67
CA SER A 91 6.52 2.19 -12.45
C SER A 91 6.83 3.67 -12.26
N LYS A 92 5.82 4.52 -12.33
CA LYS A 92 5.99 5.97 -12.15
C LYS A 92 6.40 6.31 -10.72
N ALA A 93 5.82 5.63 -9.73
CA ALA A 93 6.19 5.84 -8.33
C ALA A 93 7.66 5.49 -8.08
N LEU A 94 8.12 4.35 -8.60
CA LEU A 94 9.51 3.92 -8.45
C LEU A 94 10.49 4.87 -9.15
N ASN A 95 10.07 5.52 -10.23
CA ASN A 95 10.88 6.49 -10.95
C ASN A 95 10.80 7.91 -10.38
N GLY A 96 10.06 8.11 -9.29
CA GLY A 96 9.92 9.43 -8.67
C GLY A 96 9.15 10.43 -9.51
N GLU A 97 8.23 9.98 -10.37
CA GLU A 97 7.54 10.82 -11.33
C GLU A 97 6.28 11.50 -10.76
N PHE A 98 5.83 11.12 -9.57
CA PHE A 98 4.65 11.74 -8.97
C PHE A 98 5.00 12.87 -8.03
N VAL A 99 4.19 13.93 -8.08
CA VAL A 99 4.20 14.97 -7.05
C VAL A 99 3.54 14.39 -5.79
N PRO A 100 4.11 14.62 -4.58
CA PRO A 100 3.50 14.12 -3.35
C PRO A 100 2.05 14.59 -3.17
N VAL A 101 1.15 13.68 -2.80
CA VAL A 101 -0.28 13.95 -2.64
C VAL A 101 -0.81 13.63 -1.25
N THR A 102 -0.04 12.94 -0.40
CA THR A 102 -0.51 12.50 0.93
C THR A 102 0.09 13.31 2.08
N ASN A 103 0.93 14.30 1.79
CA ASN A 103 1.64 15.09 2.82
C ASN A 103 2.49 14.22 3.77
N GLY A 104 3.16 13.22 3.22
CA GLY A 104 4.08 12.37 3.97
C GLY A 104 3.42 11.24 4.76
N ALA A 105 2.24 10.81 4.35
CA ALA A 105 1.52 9.75 5.05
C ALA A 105 2.30 8.42 5.03
N THR A 106 2.27 7.73 6.17
CA THR A 106 2.83 6.39 6.32
C THR A 106 1.77 5.33 6.62
N HIS A 107 0.53 5.76 6.87
CA HIS A 107 -0.59 4.89 7.21
C HIS A 107 -1.84 5.34 6.48
N TYR A 108 -2.73 4.40 6.21
CA TYR A 108 -4.05 4.71 5.66
C TYR A 108 -5.04 3.61 6.05
N HIS A 109 -6.32 3.95 5.97
CA HIS A 109 -7.39 2.97 6.10
C HIS A 109 -8.58 3.40 5.23
N SER A 110 -9.45 2.43 4.93
CA SER A 110 -10.71 2.71 4.25
C SER A 110 -11.62 3.55 5.16
N LYS A 111 -12.43 4.42 4.57
CA LYS A 111 -13.43 5.21 5.31
C LYS A 111 -14.47 4.35 6.03
N SER A 112 -14.60 3.07 5.65
CA SER A 112 -15.56 2.15 6.25
C SER A 112 -15.08 1.54 7.58
N VAL A 113 -13.83 1.74 7.97
CA VAL A 113 -13.26 1.21 9.20
C VAL A 113 -12.74 2.34 10.08
N ASN A 114 -12.55 2.03 11.37
CA ASN A 114 -12.04 3.00 12.35
C ASN A 114 -10.98 2.31 13.21
N PRO A 115 -9.77 2.10 12.68
CA PRO A 115 -8.73 1.40 13.40
C PRO A 115 -8.24 2.21 14.60
N TYR A 116 -7.88 1.50 15.67
CA TYR A 116 -7.44 2.11 16.91
C TYR A 116 -6.29 3.10 16.74
N TRP A 117 -5.30 2.74 15.91
CA TRP A 117 -4.12 3.58 15.70
C TRP A 117 -4.45 4.94 15.07
N SER A 118 -5.59 5.08 14.37
CA SER A 118 -5.95 6.35 13.71
C SER A 118 -6.19 7.47 14.70
N HIS A 119 -6.50 7.14 15.96
CA HIS A 119 -6.72 8.13 17.01
C HIS A 119 -5.42 8.77 17.51
N SER A 120 -4.27 8.14 17.24
CA SER A 120 -2.95 8.64 17.61
C SER A 120 -2.22 9.33 16.48
N GLY A 121 -2.73 9.19 15.25
CA GLY A 121 -2.08 9.72 14.06
C GLY A 121 -2.61 11.09 13.67
N GLU A 122 -1.82 11.79 12.86
CA GLU A 122 -2.23 13.03 12.24
C GLU A 122 -2.86 12.73 10.89
N LEU A 123 -4.15 13.06 10.74
CA LEU A 123 -4.83 12.95 9.45
C LEU A 123 -4.22 13.97 8.48
N THR A 124 -3.64 13.51 7.38
CA THR A 124 -2.98 14.38 6.42
C THR A 124 -3.82 14.63 5.18
N GLN A 125 -4.61 13.66 4.75
CA GLN A 125 -5.38 13.78 3.51
C GLN A 125 -6.49 12.75 3.46
N ALA A 126 -7.58 13.11 2.78
CA ALA A 126 -8.65 12.18 2.41
C ALA A 126 -8.64 12.09 0.88
N ILE A 127 -8.41 10.91 0.33
CA ILE A 127 -8.30 10.70 -1.11
C ILE A 127 -9.13 9.46 -1.49
N GLY A 128 -10.12 9.66 -2.37
CA GLY A 128 -10.99 8.57 -2.76
C GLY A 128 -11.69 7.96 -1.55
N SER A 129 -11.61 6.66 -1.41
CA SER A 129 -12.26 5.91 -0.31
C SER A 129 -11.37 5.73 0.91
N HIS A 130 -10.23 6.41 0.99
CA HIS A 130 -9.22 6.22 2.03
C HIS A 130 -8.90 7.50 2.78
N LEU A 131 -8.52 7.33 4.06
CA LEU A 131 -7.98 8.38 4.91
C LEU A 131 -6.51 8.09 5.20
N PHE A 132 -5.67 9.11 5.05
CA PHE A 132 -4.20 8.98 5.14
C PHE A 132 -3.67 9.72 6.36
N TYR A 133 -2.67 9.14 7.03
CA TYR A 133 -2.16 9.63 8.30
C TYR A 133 -0.63 9.61 8.35
N LYS A 134 -0.09 10.56 9.08
CA LYS A 134 1.26 10.52 9.61
C LYS A 134 1.24 9.95 11.02
N LEU A 135 2.07 8.95 11.26
CA LEU A 135 2.28 8.41 12.60
C LEU A 135 3.73 8.45 12.99
#